data_49f707caf8a19b0c7f725a338f841f33
#
_entry.id   49f707caf8a19b0c7f725a338f841f33
#
_cell.length_a   1.000
_cell.length_b   1.000
_cell.length_c   1.000
_cell.angle_alpha   90.00
_cell.angle_beta   90.00
_cell.angle_gamma   90.00
#
_symmetry.space_group_name_H-M   'P 1'
#
loop_
_entity.id
_entity.type
_entity.pdbx_description
1 polymer ?
#
loop_
_entity_poly.entity_id
_entity_poly.type
_entity_poly.pdbx_seq_one_letter_code
_entity_poly.pdbx_strand_id
1 'polypeptide(L)'
;MILLIDNYDSFTYNLYQQIGSIYPDIKVVRNDRITIDEIEKLAPEALIISPGPGYPAEAGISVEAIKHFSGKLPILGVCLGHQSIAEAFGGKIVKAKLPMHGKSTKISLNTSCPLFNGMPEHISAARYHSLIVDSISHYPKFPSNISSK
;
A
#
# COMPACT_ATOMS: atom_id res chain seq x y z
N MET A 1 -1.56 -3.33 -17.98
CA MET A 1 -0.30 -3.45 -17.20
C MET A 1 -0.51 -2.94 -15.77
N ILE A 2 -0.01 -3.67 -14.76
CA ILE A 2 0.09 -3.19 -13.38
C ILE A 2 1.47 -2.57 -13.16
N LEU A 3 1.54 -1.38 -12.55
CA LEU A 3 2.81 -0.76 -12.15
C LEU A 3 3.04 -0.97 -10.65
N LEU A 4 4.14 -1.62 -10.30
CA LEU A 4 4.59 -1.82 -8.92
C LEU A 4 5.73 -0.85 -8.62
N ILE A 5 5.47 0.13 -7.74
CA ILE A 5 6.49 1.07 -7.26
C ILE A 5 7.25 0.41 -6.11
N ASP A 6 8.55 0.22 -6.30
CA ASP A 6 9.45 -0.43 -5.34
C ASP A 6 10.09 0.61 -4.41
N ASN A 7 9.77 0.53 -3.13
CA ASN A 7 10.33 1.35 -2.06
C ASN A 7 11.62 0.74 -1.45
N TYR A 8 12.42 0.04 -2.26
CA TYR A 8 13.67 -0.58 -1.83
C TYR A 8 13.49 -1.67 -0.78
N ASP A 9 12.45 -2.49 -0.95
CA ASP A 9 12.13 -3.57 -0.04
C ASP A 9 12.45 -4.95 -0.62
N SER A 10 12.96 -5.85 0.21
CA SER A 10 13.29 -7.22 -0.21
C SER A 10 12.05 -8.05 -0.59
N PHE A 11 10.87 -7.70 -0.09
CA PHE A 11 9.60 -8.36 -0.42
C PHE A 11 8.95 -7.85 -1.71
N THR A 12 9.46 -6.80 -2.34
CA THR A 12 8.89 -6.27 -3.60
C THR A 12 8.81 -7.35 -4.66
N TYR A 13 9.86 -8.15 -4.82
CA TYR A 13 9.86 -9.22 -5.82
C TYR A 13 9.01 -10.44 -5.44
N ASN A 14 8.73 -10.65 -4.15
CA ASN A 14 7.72 -11.63 -3.72
C ASN A 14 6.32 -11.19 -4.17
N LEU A 15 5.98 -9.92 -4.00
CA LEU A 15 4.73 -9.34 -4.52
C LEU A 15 4.67 -9.45 -6.05
N TYR A 16 5.76 -9.09 -6.73
CA TYR A 16 5.87 -9.21 -8.17
C TYR A 16 5.56 -10.64 -8.65
N GLN A 17 6.16 -11.65 -8.02
CA GLN A 17 5.95 -13.05 -8.38
C GLN A 17 4.52 -13.51 -8.09
N GLN A 18 3.97 -13.18 -6.91
CA GLN A 18 2.61 -13.56 -6.54
C GLN A 18 1.58 -12.94 -7.49
N ILE A 19 1.69 -11.66 -7.77
CA ILE A 19 0.77 -10.96 -8.66
C ILE A 19 0.98 -11.42 -10.09
N GLY A 20 2.24 -11.52 -10.53
CA GLY A 20 2.61 -11.95 -11.88
C GLY A 20 2.17 -13.37 -12.22
N SER A 21 1.97 -14.25 -11.21
CA SER A 21 1.40 -15.58 -11.43
C SER A 21 -0.08 -15.56 -11.84
N ILE A 22 -0.79 -14.46 -11.50
CA ILE A 22 -2.22 -14.25 -11.80
C ILE A 22 -2.37 -13.28 -12.97
N TYR A 23 -1.57 -12.20 -12.94
CA TYR A 23 -1.58 -11.12 -13.93
C TYR A 23 -0.14 -10.84 -14.39
N PRO A 24 0.33 -11.44 -15.49
CA PRO A 24 1.73 -11.42 -15.89
C PRO A 24 2.21 -10.06 -16.43
N ASP A 25 1.30 -9.18 -16.88
CA ASP A 25 1.66 -7.85 -17.37
C ASP A 25 1.87 -6.86 -16.19
N ILE A 26 2.98 -7.07 -15.47
CA ILE A 26 3.39 -6.27 -14.32
C ILE A 26 4.81 -5.71 -14.51
N LYS A 27 4.99 -4.44 -14.23
CA LYS A 27 6.30 -3.74 -14.30
C LYS A 27 6.69 -3.24 -12.91
N VAL A 28 7.94 -3.47 -12.52
CA VAL A 28 8.53 -2.93 -11.28
C VAL A 28 9.41 -1.73 -11.62
N VAL A 29 9.23 -0.64 -10.88
CA VAL A 29 10.09 0.56 -11.01
C VAL A 29 10.39 1.12 -9.63
N ARG A 30 11.64 1.51 -9.38
CA ARG A 30 12.07 2.15 -8.12
C ARG A 30 11.37 3.49 -7.92
N ASN A 31 11.07 3.82 -6.67
CA ASN A 31 10.34 5.04 -6.28
C ASN A 31 11.08 6.35 -6.61
N ASP A 32 12.38 6.29 -6.88
CA ASP A 32 13.25 7.41 -7.29
C ASP A 32 13.64 7.38 -8.78
N ARG A 33 13.09 6.45 -9.56
CA ARG A 33 13.45 6.20 -10.96
C ARG A 33 12.27 6.36 -11.93
N ILE A 34 11.25 7.04 -11.49
CA ILE A 34 10.07 7.33 -12.32
C ILE A 34 9.43 8.64 -11.87
N THR A 35 8.87 9.37 -12.79
CA THR A 35 8.12 10.62 -12.56
C THR A 35 6.62 10.41 -12.77
N ILE A 36 5.80 11.35 -12.31
CA ILE A 36 4.34 11.32 -12.55
C ILE A 36 4.03 11.28 -14.05
N ASP A 37 4.69 12.14 -14.85
CA ASP A 37 4.48 12.20 -16.30
C ASP A 37 4.84 10.88 -16.99
N GLU A 38 5.86 10.18 -16.52
CA GLU A 38 6.23 8.87 -17.04
C GLU A 38 5.20 7.79 -16.66
N ILE A 39 4.63 7.85 -15.46
CA ILE A 39 3.53 6.96 -15.05
C ILE A 39 2.30 7.24 -15.92
N GLU A 40 1.96 8.50 -16.18
CA GLU A 40 0.85 8.85 -17.08
C GLU A 40 1.06 8.30 -18.50
N LYS A 41 2.28 8.43 -19.06
CA LYS A 41 2.63 7.88 -20.36
C LYS A 41 2.59 6.35 -20.41
N LEU A 42 2.93 5.68 -19.32
CA LEU A 42 2.82 4.23 -19.19
C LEU A 42 1.35 3.77 -19.15
N ALA A 43 0.44 4.64 -18.73
CA ALA A 43 -0.99 4.39 -18.62
C ALA A 43 -1.32 3.05 -17.93
N PRO A 44 -0.83 2.80 -16.69
CA PRO A 44 -1.11 1.55 -16.01
C PRO A 44 -2.59 1.42 -15.65
N GLU A 45 -3.07 0.19 -15.58
CA GLU A 45 -4.44 -0.12 -15.15
C GLU A 45 -4.59 -0.09 -13.64
N ALA A 46 -3.49 -0.26 -12.90
CA ALA A 46 -3.43 -0.19 -11.44
C ALA A 46 -2.02 0.15 -10.96
N LEU A 47 -1.94 0.78 -9.77
CA LEU A 47 -0.70 1.00 -9.05
C LEU A 47 -0.63 0.10 -7.82
N ILE A 48 0.55 -0.46 -7.58
CA ILE A 48 0.87 -1.12 -6.31
C ILE A 48 2.06 -0.41 -5.69
N ILE A 49 1.92 -0.02 -4.44
CA ILE A 49 2.99 0.62 -3.67
C ILE A 49 3.55 -0.42 -2.70
N SER A 50 4.81 -0.77 -2.84
CA SER A 50 5.46 -1.83 -2.09
C SER A 50 5.68 -1.48 -0.61
N PRO A 51 5.99 -2.48 0.24
CA PRO A 51 6.68 -2.23 1.50
C PRO A 51 7.96 -1.43 1.28
N GLY A 52 8.52 -0.91 2.37
CA GLY A 52 9.79 -0.20 2.34
C GLY A 52 10.24 0.22 3.74
N PRO A 53 11.49 0.68 3.89
CA PRO A 53 12.01 1.22 5.12
C PRO A 53 11.52 2.66 5.38
N GLY A 54 11.66 3.12 6.62
CA GLY A 54 11.43 4.51 7.00
C GLY A 54 9.97 4.94 7.01
N TYR A 55 9.74 6.21 6.74
CA TYR A 55 8.44 6.85 6.73
C TYR A 55 7.95 7.13 5.30
N PRO A 56 6.63 7.29 5.09
CA PRO A 56 6.08 7.63 3.78
C PRO A 56 6.70 8.87 3.12
N ALA A 57 7.05 9.89 3.93
CA ALA A 57 7.72 11.10 3.42
C ALA A 57 9.10 10.80 2.78
N GLU A 58 9.72 9.67 3.10
CA GLU A 58 11.00 9.21 2.56
C GLU A 58 10.84 8.22 1.39
N ALA A 59 9.60 7.89 1.03
CA ALA A 59 9.26 6.89 0.00
C ALA A 59 9.26 7.45 -1.44
N GLY A 60 10.12 8.42 -1.72
CA GLY A 60 10.26 9.00 -3.05
C GLY A 60 8.92 9.50 -3.62
N ILE A 61 8.58 9.08 -4.83
CA ILE A 61 7.35 9.51 -5.53
C ILE A 61 6.05 8.90 -4.94
N SER A 62 6.13 7.93 -4.01
CA SER A 62 4.99 7.11 -3.61
C SER A 62 3.79 7.92 -3.14
N VAL A 63 3.98 8.90 -2.24
CA VAL A 63 2.88 9.73 -1.72
C VAL A 63 2.32 10.63 -2.82
N GLU A 64 3.18 11.20 -3.67
CA GLU A 64 2.77 12.06 -4.78
C GLU A 64 1.97 11.27 -5.83
N ALA A 65 2.43 10.08 -6.20
CA ALA A 65 1.73 9.19 -7.11
C ALA A 65 0.34 8.81 -6.58
N ILE A 66 0.23 8.48 -5.29
CA ILE A 66 -1.05 8.18 -4.67
C ILE A 66 -2.01 9.37 -4.79
N LYS A 67 -1.56 10.59 -4.47
CA LYS A 67 -2.40 11.80 -4.57
C LYS A 67 -2.83 12.06 -6.00
N HIS A 68 -1.90 11.93 -6.95
CA HIS A 68 -2.16 12.24 -8.35
C HIS A 68 -3.12 11.26 -9.02
N PHE A 69 -2.96 9.96 -8.73
CA PHE A 69 -3.74 8.90 -9.38
C PHE A 69 -4.99 8.46 -8.59
N SER A 70 -5.19 9.00 -7.38
CA SER A 70 -6.39 8.72 -6.59
C SER A 70 -7.66 9.10 -7.34
N GLY A 71 -8.62 8.17 -7.41
CA GLY A 71 -9.85 8.33 -8.17
C GLY A 71 -9.71 8.16 -9.69
N LYS A 72 -8.48 8.04 -10.22
CA LYS A 72 -8.22 7.81 -11.64
C LYS A 72 -8.01 6.33 -11.96
N LEU A 73 -7.34 5.60 -11.05
CA LEU A 73 -7.08 4.18 -11.17
C LEU A 73 -6.98 3.49 -9.79
N PRO A 74 -7.15 2.17 -9.73
CA PRO A 74 -7.00 1.42 -8.48
C PRO A 74 -5.59 1.52 -7.91
N ILE A 75 -5.48 1.72 -6.59
CA ILE A 75 -4.20 1.78 -5.88
C ILE A 75 -4.22 0.81 -4.70
N LEU A 76 -3.24 -0.08 -4.63
CA LEU A 76 -3.01 -0.98 -3.51
C LEU A 76 -1.70 -0.62 -2.81
N GLY A 77 -1.75 -0.36 -1.51
CA GLY A 77 -0.57 -0.14 -0.68
C GLY A 77 -0.32 -1.30 0.27
N VAL A 78 0.92 -1.79 0.32
CA VAL A 78 1.34 -2.84 1.23
C VAL A 78 2.36 -2.29 2.23
N CYS A 79 2.12 -2.44 3.52
CA CYS A 79 2.96 -1.97 4.62
C CYS A 79 3.25 -0.46 4.50
N LEU A 80 4.48 -0.04 4.13
CA LEU A 80 4.81 1.37 3.87
C LEU A 80 3.88 1.99 2.82
N GLY A 81 3.47 1.23 1.80
CA GLY A 81 2.51 1.68 0.81
C GLY A 81 1.13 1.99 1.41
N HIS A 82 0.64 1.17 2.34
CA HIS A 82 -0.59 1.46 3.09
C HIS A 82 -0.44 2.74 3.95
N GLN A 83 0.70 2.92 4.61
CA GLN A 83 1.01 4.12 5.38
C GLN A 83 1.09 5.35 4.46
N SER A 84 1.67 5.20 3.27
CA SER A 84 1.74 6.27 2.26
C SER A 84 0.34 6.69 1.76
N ILE A 85 -0.58 5.74 1.61
CA ILE A 85 -1.99 6.06 1.32
C ILE A 85 -2.59 6.87 2.46
N ALA A 86 -2.41 6.45 3.70
CA ALA A 86 -2.93 7.16 4.85
C ALA A 86 -2.38 8.61 4.91
N GLU A 87 -1.07 8.78 4.74
CA GLU A 87 -0.42 10.11 4.74
C GLU A 87 -0.91 10.99 3.58
N ALA A 88 -1.08 10.42 2.38
CA ALA A 88 -1.58 11.13 1.22
C ALA A 88 -2.94 11.80 1.47
N PHE A 89 -3.76 11.20 2.34
CA PHE A 89 -5.09 11.72 2.73
C PHE A 89 -5.12 12.39 4.10
N GLY A 90 -3.97 12.76 4.67
CA GLY A 90 -3.87 13.52 5.90
C GLY A 90 -3.85 12.69 7.19
N GLY A 91 -3.74 11.37 7.08
CA GLY A 91 -3.51 10.48 8.22
C GLY A 91 -2.12 10.66 8.81
N LYS A 92 -1.99 10.44 10.12
CA LYS A 92 -0.70 10.49 10.81
C LYS A 92 -0.10 9.10 10.96
N ILE A 93 1.19 9.01 10.74
CA ILE A 93 1.96 7.78 10.98
C ILE A 93 2.70 7.93 12.30
N VAL A 94 2.47 7.00 13.20
CA VAL A 94 3.04 7.01 14.55
C VAL A 94 3.74 5.69 14.86
N LYS A 95 4.64 5.71 15.84
CA LYS A 95 5.26 4.48 16.33
C LYS A 95 4.23 3.63 17.05
N ALA A 96 4.19 2.34 16.75
CA ALA A 96 3.38 1.37 17.49
C ALA A 96 3.85 1.30 18.94
N LYS A 97 2.92 1.20 19.89
CA LYS A 97 3.25 1.00 21.32
C LYS A 97 4.10 -0.27 21.53
N LEU A 98 3.84 -1.31 20.75
CA LEU A 98 4.60 -2.56 20.73
C LEU A 98 4.99 -2.85 19.27
N PRO A 99 6.27 -2.74 18.91
CA PRO A 99 6.75 -3.14 17.60
C PRO A 99 6.45 -4.63 17.37
N MET A 100 5.92 -4.94 16.18
CA MET A 100 5.61 -6.31 15.78
C MET A 100 6.67 -6.80 14.81
N HIS A 101 7.32 -7.91 15.14
CA HIS A 101 8.34 -8.52 14.30
C HIS A 101 8.14 -10.04 14.24
N GLY A 102 7.55 -10.50 13.14
CA GLY A 102 7.34 -11.93 12.88
C GLY A 102 6.31 -12.63 13.79
N LYS A 103 5.58 -11.90 14.63
CA LYS A 103 4.53 -12.49 15.48
C LYS A 103 3.25 -12.68 14.70
N SER A 104 2.72 -13.91 14.71
CA SER A 104 1.40 -14.21 14.20
C SER A 104 0.33 -13.66 15.14
N THR A 105 -0.62 -12.93 14.59
CA THR A 105 -1.76 -12.39 15.31
C THR A 105 -3.06 -12.63 14.55
N LYS A 106 -4.15 -12.76 15.28
CA LYS A 106 -5.50 -12.82 14.69
C LYS A 106 -5.87 -11.43 14.18
N ILE A 107 -6.29 -11.35 12.94
CA ILE A 107 -6.74 -10.11 12.26
C ILE A 107 -8.19 -10.30 11.86
N SER A 108 -9.02 -9.29 12.15
CA SER A 108 -10.40 -9.23 11.65
C SER A 108 -10.43 -8.49 10.33
N LEU A 109 -11.10 -9.09 9.35
CA LEU A 109 -11.27 -8.51 8.01
C LEU A 109 -12.70 -7.97 7.86
N ASN A 110 -12.81 -6.84 7.19
CA ASN A 110 -14.11 -6.36 6.72
C ASN A 110 -14.44 -7.06 5.39
N THR A 111 -15.15 -8.17 5.47
CA THR A 111 -15.51 -9.00 4.30
C THR A 111 -16.51 -8.34 3.34
N SER A 112 -17.10 -7.20 3.72
CA SER A 112 -17.88 -6.39 2.78
C SER A 112 -17.00 -5.54 1.85
N CYS A 113 -15.70 -5.42 2.16
CA CYS A 113 -14.74 -4.79 1.26
C CYS A 113 -14.41 -5.73 0.09
N PRO A 114 -14.50 -5.29 -1.17
CA PRO A 114 -14.19 -6.13 -2.33
C PRO A 114 -12.80 -6.79 -2.28
N LEU A 115 -11.83 -6.15 -1.65
CA LEU A 115 -10.47 -6.69 -1.47
C LEU A 115 -10.45 -8.00 -0.68
N PHE A 116 -11.40 -8.20 0.23
CA PHE A 116 -11.49 -9.38 1.11
C PHE A 116 -12.65 -10.30 0.75
N ASN A 117 -13.23 -10.12 -0.43
CA ASN A 117 -14.34 -10.96 -0.89
C ASN A 117 -13.92 -12.44 -0.96
N GLY A 118 -14.72 -13.32 -0.34
CA GLY A 118 -14.43 -14.75 -0.26
C GLY A 118 -13.40 -15.14 0.81
N MET A 119 -12.84 -14.20 1.56
CA MET A 119 -11.97 -14.49 2.69
C MET A 119 -12.79 -14.69 4.00
N PRO A 120 -12.28 -15.49 4.95
CA PRO A 120 -12.90 -15.60 6.27
C PRO A 120 -12.80 -14.27 7.03
N GLU A 121 -13.78 -14.00 7.89
CA GLU A 121 -13.81 -12.79 8.74
C GLU A 121 -12.56 -12.64 9.63
N HIS A 122 -11.93 -13.76 9.98
CA HIS A 122 -10.73 -13.79 10.80
C HIS A 122 -9.65 -14.61 10.13
N ILE A 123 -8.45 -14.03 10.05
CA ILE A 123 -7.23 -14.71 9.57
C ILE A 123 -6.13 -14.59 10.61
N SER A 124 -5.14 -15.48 10.53
CA SER A 124 -3.89 -15.36 11.25
C SER A 124 -2.81 -14.88 10.30
N ALA A 125 -2.15 -13.77 10.63
CA ALA A 125 -1.07 -13.23 9.79
C ALA A 125 0.13 -12.82 10.62
N ALA A 126 1.32 -13.02 10.05
CA ALA A 126 2.56 -12.51 10.61
C ALA A 126 2.66 -11.01 10.34
N ARG A 127 3.02 -10.25 11.36
CA ARG A 127 3.13 -8.79 11.28
C ARG A 127 4.58 -8.36 11.43
N TYR A 128 4.99 -7.43 10.56
CA TYR A 128 6.34 -6.87 10.52
C TYR A 128 6.25 -5.36 10.38
N HIS A 129 5.93 -4.66 11.49
CA HIS A 129 5.85 -3.20 11.47
C HIS A 129 6.14 -2.59 12.82
N SER A 130 6.84 -1.47 12.82
CA SER A 130 7.06 -0.59 13.97
C SER A 130 6.25 0.70 13.90
N LEU A 131 5.68 0.99 12.74
CA LEU A 131 4.84 2.15 12.47
C LEU A 131 3.40 1.71 12.21
N ILE A 132 2.47 2.54 12.64
CA ILE A 132 1.02 2.36 12.40
C ILE A 132 0.39 3.68 11.98
N VAL A 133 -0.73 3.58 11.31
CA VAL A 133 -1.61 4.72 11.09
C VAL A 133 -2.32 5.04 12.40
N ASP A 134 -2.28 6.31 12.82
CA ASP A 134 -2.96 6.75 14.04
C ASP A 134 -4.48 6.69 13.85
N SER A 135 -5.16 5.87 14.66
CA SER A 135 -6.61 5.69 14.60
C SER A 135 -7.41 6.91 15.07
N ILE A 136 -6.76 7.86 15.76
CA ILE A 136 -7.38 9.08 16.28
C ILE A 136 -7.32 10.20 15.24
N SER A 137 -6.41 10.12 14.26
CA SER A 137 -6.40 11.09 13.18
C SER A 137 -7.67 10.94 12.34
N HIS A 138 -8.58 11.89 12.47
CA HIS A 138 -9.76 12.00 11.61
C HIS A 138 -9.27 12.14 10.18
N TYR A 139 -9.56 11.16 9.34
CA TYR A 139 -9.34 11.22 7.90
C TYR A 139 -10.42 12.07 7.26
N PRO A 140 -10.16 13.34 6.95
CA PRO A 140 -11.24 14.22 6.50
C PRO A 140 -11.78 13.87 5.12
N LYS A 141 -11.11 13.02 4.34
CA LYS A 141 -11.51 12.78 2.94
C LYS A 141 -10.97 11.47 2.36
N PHE A 142 -11.30 10.33 2.95
CA PHE A 142 -11.27 9.13 2.11
C PHE A 142 -12.46 9.17 1.17
N PRO A 143 -12.28 9.02 -0.16
CA PRO A 143 -13.38 8.64 -1.03
C PRO A 143 -14.04 7.40 -0.42
N SER A 144 -15.36 7.32 -0.46
CA SER A 144 -16.16 6.26 0.18
C SER A 144 -15.80 4.82 -0.16
N ASN A 145 -14.84 4.62 -1.04
CA ASN A 145 -14.36 3.34 -1.57
C ASN A 145 -13.05 2.85 -0.92
N ILE A 146 -12.45 3.61 0.00
CA ILE A 146 -11.21 3.19 0.69
C ILE A 146 -11.58 2.70 2.08
N SER A 147 -11.54 1.37 2.27
CA SER A 147 -11.70 0.74 3.57
C SER A 147 -10.36 0.72 4.30
N SER A 148 -10.22 1.56 5.33
CA SER A 148 -9.15 1.47 6.31
C SER A 148 -9.72 0.87 7.59
N LYS A 149 -9.45 -0.40 7.84
CA LYS A 149 -9.50 -0.99 9.19
C LYS A 149 -8.42 -2.04 9.33
#